data_626a5011f621c9342298cd63f7e25f6c
#
_entry.id   626a5011f621c9342298cd63f7e25f6c
#
_cell.length_a   1.000
_cell.length_b   1.000
_cell.length_c   1.000
_cell.angle_alpha   90.00
_cell.angle_beta   90.00
_cell.angle_gamma   90.00
#
_symmetry.space_group_name_H-M   'P 1'
#
loop_
_entity.id
_entity.type
_entity.pdbx_description
1 polymer ?
#
loop_
_entity_poly.entity_id
_entity_poly.type
_entity_poly.pdbx_seq_one_letter_code
_entity_poly.pdbx_strand_id
1 'polypeptide(L)'
;MLVTVSGVEIDRGARFHGVLPFADWLVWAHQTIYVGKMLPWVIGDTLNYGEDMYGEDYAQAIEAIGLSPQTLANYKSICRRIPREVRRVDTISISTHDVIASLPQEEQVEWLDRVEKESLGREELRDAVQESKGKERPKSAPKLMAEECLELLQQGDIQAAIDALIVLIALIR
;
A
#
# COMPACT_ATOMS: atom_id res chain seq x y z
N MET A 1 17.54 -10.71 12.02
CA MET A 1 19.01 -10.58 12.13
C MET A 1 19.52 -10.12 10.77
N LEU A 2 19.95 -8.86 10.62
CA LEU A 2 20.58 -8.38 9.41
C LEU A 2 21.90 -9.15 9.24
N VAL A 3 22.01 -9.91 8.17
CA VAL A 3 23.28 -10.57 7.81
C VAL A 3 24.23 -9.47 7.37
N THR A 4 25.29 -9.26 8.12
CA THR A 4 26.37 -8.35 7.76
C THR A 4 27.14 -9.02 6.62
N VAL A 5 26.96 -8.53 5.38
CA VAL A 5 27.78 -8.95 4.26
C VAL A 5 29.09 -8.17 4.34
N SER A 6 30.23 -8.87 4.35
CA SER A 6 31.54 -8.24 4.36
C SER A 6 31.68 -7.28 3.17
N GLY A 7 32.07 -6.03 3.43
CA GLY A 7 32.27 -5.01 2.39
C GLY A 7 31.05 -4.10 2.12
N VAL A 8 30.01 -4.15 2.93
CA VAL A 8 28.90 -3.20 2.85
C VAL A 8 28.81 -2.39 4.14
N GLU A 9 28.88 -1.08 4.03
CA GLU A 9 28.66 -0.12 5.10
C GLU A 9 27.28 0.51 4.97
N ILE A 10 26.52 0.58 6.06
CA ILE A 10 25.18 1.17 6.09
C ILE A 10 25.20 2.39 7.04
N ASP A 11 25.01 3.58 6.48
CA ASP A 11 24.80 4.81 7.24
C ASP A 11 23.55 5.56 6.76
N ARG A 12 23.69 6.44 5.78
CA ARG A 12 22.59 7.14 5.09
C ARG A 12 22.12 6.45 3.81
N GLY A 13 22.61 5.24 3.58
CA GLY A 13 22.40 4.39 2.41
C GLY A 13 23.35 3.21 2.49
N ALA A 14 23.52 2.45 1.40
CA ALA A 14 24.48 1.37 1.31
C ALA A 14 25.70 1.80 0.49
N ARG A 15 26.90 1.65 1.05
CA ARG A 15 28.17 1.87 0.37
C ARG A 15 28.88 0.53 0.23
N PHE A 16 29.22 0.17 -1.02
CA PHE A 16 29.92 -1.07 -1.32
C PHE A 16 31.40 -0.81 -1.43
N HIS A 17 32.22 -1.55 -0.68
CA HIS A 17 33.67 -1.48 -0.69
C HIS A 17 34.22 -2.64 -1.53
N GLY A 18 34.63 -2.33 -2.76
CA GLY A 18 35.14 -3.32 -3.72
C GLY A 18 34.05 -4.00 -4.54
N VAL A 19 34.40 -5.13 -5.18
CA VAL A 19 33.47 -5.93 -6.00
C VAL A 19 32.89 -7.04 -5.15
N LEU A 20 31.59 -6.96 -4.88
CA LEU A 20 30.85 -8.03 -4.22
C LEU A 20 30.53 -9.13 -5.24
N PRO A 21 30.77 -10.42 -4.96
CA PRO A 21 30.32 -11.49 -5.83
C PRO A 21 28.81 -11.40 -6.08
N PHE A 22 28.34 -11.70 -7.29
CA PHE A 22 26.94 -11.55 -7.67
C PHE A 22 25.99 -12.32 -6.75
N ALA A 23 26.35 -13.54 -6.34
CA ALA A 23 25.56 -14.36 -5.43
C ALA A 23 25.37 -13.68 -4.07
N ASP A 24 26.42 -13.10 -3.51
CA ASP A 24 26.39 -12.40 -2.21
C ASP A 24 25.61 -11.09 -2.32
N TRP A 25 25.78 -10.36 -3.42
CA TRP A 25 24.96 -9.17 -3.70
C TRP A 25 23.47 -9.51 -3.81
N LEU A 26 23.12 -10.61 -4.48
CA LEU A 26 21.72 -11.03 -4.64
C LEU A 26 21.09 -11.38 -3.29
N VAL A 27 21.81 -12.11 -2.43
CA VAL A 27 21.35 -12.41 -1.06
C VAL A 27 21.13 -11.13 -0.27
N TRP A 28 22.10 -10.21 -0.30
CA TRP A 28 22.01 -8.93 0.39
C TRP A 28 20.83 -8.08 -0.12
N ALA A 29 20.64 -7.99 -1.44
CA ALA A 29 19.54 -7.25 -2.05
C ALA A 29 18.18 -7.82 -1.62
N HIS A 30 17.99 -9.13 -1.66
CA HIS A 30 16.75 -9.78 -1.22
C HIS A 30 16.47 -9.47 0.26
N GLN A 31 17.45 -9.60 1.13
CA GLN A 31 17.27 -9.34 2.56
C GLN A 31 16.92 -7.87 2.84
N THR A 32 17.57 -6.94 2.17
CA THR A 32 17.32 -5.51 2.33
C THR A 32 15.90 -5.13 1.87
N ILE A 33 15.48 -5.64 0.72
CA ILE A 33 14.13 -5.43 0.21
C ILE A 33 13.08 -6.04 1.16
N TYR A 34 13.33 -7.25 1.65
CA TYR A 34 12.44 -7.92 2.60
C TYR A 34 12.27 -7.13 3.90
N VAL A 35 13.37 -6.66 4.49
CA VAL A 35 13.32 -5.80 5.68
C VAL A 35 12.53 -4.52 5.42
N GLY A 36 12.74 -3.89 4.25
CA GLY A 36 11.96 -2.71 3.85
C GLY A 36 10.46 -2.97 3.78
N LYS A 37 10.03 -4.12 3.28
CA LYS A 37 8.62 -4.53 3.24
C LYS A 37 8.04 -4.82 4.63
N MET A 38 8.86 -5.39 5.52
CA MET A 38 8.47 -5.68 6.90
C MET A 38 8.36 -4.45 7.79
N LEU A 39 9.16 -3.42 7.53
CA LEU A 39 9.33 -2.29 8.43
C LEU A 39 8.01 -1.59 8.81
N PRO A 40 7.07 -1.31 7.90
CA PRO A 40 5.77 -0.72 8.25
C PRO A 40 4.96 -1.56 9.24
N TRP A 41 5.03 -2.89 9.13
CA TRP A 41 4.38 -3.84 10.04
C TRP A 41 5.01 -3.81 11.43
N VAL A 42 6.36 -3.83 11.48
CA VAL A 42 7.11 -3.73 12.74
C VAL A 42 6.79 -2.42 13.45
N ILE A 43 6.75 -1.30 12.72
CA ILE A 43 6.38 0.00 13.29
C ILE A 43 4.96 -0.06 13.86
N GLY A 44 3.98 -0.52 13.09
CA GLY A 44 2.59 -0.59 13.52
C GLY A 44 2.38 -1.49 14.74
N ASP A 45 3.01 -2.67 14.78
CA ASP A 45 2.96 -3.57 15.94
C ASP A 45 3.63 -2.95 17.17
N THR A 46 4.77 -2.26 17.00
CA THR A 46 5.47 -1.55 18.09
C THR A 46 4.59 -0.45 18.67
N LEU A 47 3.89 0.31 17.81
CA LEU A 47 3.00 1.37 18.24
C LEU A 47 1.78 0.82 18.99
N ASN A 48 1.20 -0.27 18.53
CA ASN A 48 0.11 -0.93 19.24
C ASN A 48 0.53 -1.43 20.61
N TYR A 49 1.70 -2.08 20.69
CA TYR A 49 2.27 -2.52 21.96
C TYR A 49 2.50 -1.34 22.92
N GLY A 50 3.09 -0.24 22.42
CA GLY A 50 3.36 0.95 23.23
C GLY A 50 2.07 1.59 23.78
N GLU A 51 1.03 1.70 22.95
CA GLU A 51 -0.27 2.22 23.38
C GLU A 51 -0.92 1.33 24.45
N ASP A 52 -0.89 0.02 24.25
CA ASP A 52 -1.51 -0.94 25.17
C ASP A 52 -0.76 -1.03 26.52
N MET A 53 0.57 -0.81 26.54
CA MET A 53 1.41 -0.97 27.73
C MET A 53 1.67 0.33 28.49
N TYR A 54 1.77 1.47 27.80
CA TYR A 54 2.29 2.72 28.40
C TYR A 54 1.25 3.85 28.46
N GLY A 55 0.10 3.73 27.80
CA GLY A 55 -1.00 4.69 27.89
C GLY A 55 -0.58 6.13 27.60
N GLU A 56 -0.66 7.03 28.62
CA GLU A 56 -0.37 8.45 28.45
C GLU A 56 1.09 8.75 28.08
N ASP A 57 2.05 7.97 28.60
CA ASP A 57 3.47 8.13 28.29
C ASP A 57 3.77 7.87 26.80
N TYR A 58 2.98 7.00 26.17
CA TYR A 58 3.05 6.72 24.75
C TYR A 58 2.77 7.96 23.89
N ALA A 59 1.79 8.79 24.27
CA ALA A 59 1.43 9.99 23.49
C ALA A 59 2.59 10.99 23.42
N GLN A 60 3.38 11.12 24.49
CA GLN A 60 4.56 11.99 24.53
C GLN A 60 5.71 11.43 23.68
N ALA A 61 5.90 10.10 23.68
CA ALA A 61 6.97 9.46 22.93
C ALA A 61 6.73 9.49 21.41
N ILE A 62 5.48 9.48 20.96
CA ILE A 62 5.11 9.50 19.54
C ILE A 62 5.62 10.72 18.81
N GLU A 63 5.61 11.90 19.45
CA GLU A 63 6.08 13.15 18.85
C GLU A 63 7.58 13.09 18.50
N ALA A 64 8.36 12.27 19.22
CA ALA A 64 9.79 12.13 19.01
C ALA A 64 10.19 11.15 17.90
N ILE A 65 9.26 10.36 17.36
CA ILE A 65 9.57 9.27 16.39
C ILE A 65 9.89 9.81 14.97
N GLY A 66 9.48 11.05 14.65
CA GLY A 66 9.88 11.71 13.40
C GLY A 66 9.12 11.28 12.14
N LEU A 67 8.11 10.41 12.26
CA LEU A 67 7.16 10.08 11.19
C LEU A 67 5.90 10.95 11.32
N SER A 68 5.18 11.16 10.20
CA SER A 68 3.93 11.92 10.27
C SER A 68 2.89 11.20 11.15
N PRO A 69 2.10 11.92 11.95
CA PRO A 69 1.06 11.34 12.79
C PRO A 69 0.07 10.47 11.99
N GLN A 70 -0.24 10.88 10.76
CA GLN A 70 -1.11 10.13 9.86
C GLN A 70 -0.50 8.78 9.45
N THR A 71 0.80 8.75 9.14
CA THR A 71 1.51 7.50 8.78
C THR A 71 1.51 6.53 9.96
N LEU A 72 1.81 7.02 11.17
CA LEU A 72 1.81 6.21 12.39
C LEU A 72 0.42 5.65 12.69
N ALA A 73 -0.63 6.49 12.61
CA ALA A 73 -2.01 6.07 12.81
C ALA A 73 -2.45 5.00 11.79
N ASN A 74 -2.06 5.15 10.53
CA ASN A 74 -2.38 4.19 9.48
C ASN A 74 -1.71 2.83 9.76
N TYR A 75 -0.40 2.80 10.04
CA TYR A 75 0.31 1.54 10.32
C TYR A 75 -0.27 0.84 11.56
N LYS A 76 -0.49 1.60 12.63
CA LYS A 76 -1.12 1.10 13.86
C LYS A 76 -2.49 0.47 13.59
N SER A 77 -3.34 1.20 12.86
CA SER A 77 -4.70 0.77 12.53
C SER A 77 -4.72 -0.50 11.66
N ILE A 78 -3.86 -0.58 10.64
CA ILE A 78 -3.76 -1.76 9.77
C ILE A 78 -3.28 -2.98 10.59
N CYS A 79 -2.22 -2.81 11.37
CA CYS A 79 -1.65 -3.90 12.18
C CYS A 79 -2.63 -4.43 13.24
N ARG A 80 -3.52 -3.59 13.76
CA ARG A 80 -4.58 -4.02 14.69
C ARG A 80 -5.66 -4.87 14.04
N ARG A 81 -5.95 -4.59 12.76
CA ARG A 81 -7.04 -5.22 12.01
C ARG A 81 -6.62 -6.42 11.17
N ILE A 82 -5.33 -6.50 10.80
CA ILE A 82 -4.77 -7.63 10.04
C ILE A 82 -3.89 -8.48 10.98
N PRO A 83 -4.36 -9.67 11.39
CA PRO A 83 -3.60 -10.58 12.22
C PRO A 83 -2.27 -10.98 11.56
N ARG A 84 -1.24 -11.26 12.38
CA ARG A 84 0.12 -11.56 11.86
C ARG A 84 0.14 -12.77 10.93
N GLU A 85 -0.64 -13.78 11.24
CA GLU A 85 -0.78 -15.03 10.47
C GLU A 85 -1.43 -14.84 9.10
N VAL A 86 -2.17 -13.76 8.90
CA VAL A 86 -2.84 -13.43 7.63
C VAL A 86 -1.95 -12.64 6.70
N ARG A 87 -0.94 -11.95 7.23
CA ARG A 87 -0.07 -11.03 6.47
C ARG A 87 0.74 -11.74 5.38
N ARG A 88 0.75 -11.20 4.18
CA ARG A 88 1.53 -11.64 3.02
C ARG A 88 2.66 -10.64 2.73
N VAL A 89 3.61 -10.52 3.68
CA VAL A 89 4.64 -9.46 3.67
C VAL A 89 5.56 -9.53 2.45
N ASP A 90 5.82 -10.73 1.96
CA ASP A 90 6.74 -10.97 0.83
C ASP A 90 6.17 -10.49 -0.50
N THR A 91 4.87 -10.69 -0.70
CA THR A 91 4.20 -10.54 -1.99
C THR A 91 3.30 -9.31 -2.05
N ILE A 92 2.68 -8.92 -0.92
CA ILE A 92 1.63 -7.90 -0.88
C ILE A 92 2.04 -6.74 0.03
N SER A 93 1.88 -5.49 -0.46
CA SER A 93 2.22 -4.30 0.32
C SER A 93 1.24 -4.06 1.48
N ILE A 94 1.70 -3.38 2.54
CA ILE A 94 0.82 -2.98 3.66
C ILE A 94 -0.35 -2.09 3.19
N SER A 95 -0.14 -1.25 2.18
CA SER A 95 -1.19 -0.39 1.61
C SER A 95 -2.25 -1.17 0.84
N THR A 96 -1.92 -2.33 0.30
CA THR A 96 -2.89 -3.25 -0.32
C THR A 96 -3.68 -3.99 0.76
N HIS A 97 -3.04 -4.43 1.84
CA HIS A 97 -3.73 -5.00 2.99
C HIS A 97 -4.74 -4.02 3.63
N ASP A 98 -4.45 -2.72 3.64
CA ASP A 98 -5.35 -1.70 4.16
C ASP A 98 -6.75 -1.72 3.52
N VAL A 99 -6.83 -2.07 2.23
CA VAL A 99 -8.11 -2.15 1.48
C VAL A 99 -9.06 -3.15 2.12
N ILE A 100 -8.56 -4.26 2.62
CA ILE A 100 -9.33 -5.36 3.19
C ILE A 100 -9.35 -5.36 4.73
N ALA A 101 -8.63 -4.44 5.36
CA ALA A 101 -8.45 -4.44 6.82
C ALA A 101 -9.76 -4.32 7.61
N SER A 102 -10.84 -3.83 7.00
CA SER A 102 -12.17 -3.72 7.63
C SER A 102 -13.04 -4.96 7.46
N LEU A 103 -12.58 -5.97 6.72
CA LEU A 103 -13.32 -7.21 6.49
C LEU A 103 -13.09 -8.21 7.63
N PRO A 104 -14.00 -9.20 7.82
CA PRO A 104 -13.74 -10.36 8.66
C PRO A 104 -12.47 -11.11 8.23
N GLN A 105 -11.82 -11.80 9.17
CA GLN A 105 -10.52 -12.45 8.92
C GLN A 105 -10.60 -13.49 7.79
N GLU A 106 -11.67 -14.24 7.70
CA GLU A 106 -11.90 -15.23 6.64
C GLU A 106 -11.91 -14.56 5.26
N GLU A 107 -12.63 -13.46 5.13
CA GLU A 107 -12.67 -12.68 3.89
C GLU A 107 -11.31 -12.04 3.57
N GLN A 108 -10.55 -11.59 4.61
CA GLN A 108 -9.20 -11.07 4.39
C GLN A 108 -8.31 -12.11 3.72
N VAL A 109 -8.34 -13.37 4.19
CA VAL A 109 -7.56 -14.47 3.60
C VAL A 109 -7.97 -14.71 2.14
N GLU A 110 -9.27 -14.84 1.87
CA GLU A 110 -9.78 -15.08 0.51
C GLU A 110 -9.36 -13.96 -0.47
N TRP A 111 -9.45 -12.70 -0.04
CA TRP A 111 -9.04 -11.58 -0.88
C TRP A 111 -7.54 -11.52 -1.10
N LEU A 112 -6.71 -11.85 -0.09
CA LEU A 112 -5.25 -11.91 -0.27
C LEU A 112 -4.84 -13.04 -1.21
N ASP A 113 -5.47 -14.22 -1.12
CA ASP A 113 -5.22 -15.33 -2.04
C ASP A 113 -5.60 -14.95 -3.48
N ARG A 114 -6.69 -14.19 -3.63
CA ARG A 114 -7.11 -13.66 -4.93
C ARG A 114 -6.12 -12.61 -5.48
N VAL A 115 -5.62 -11.71 -4.63
CA VAL A 115 -4.57 -10.73 -5.00
C VAL A 115 -3.33 -11.43 -5.54
N GLU A 116 -2.87 -12.49 -4.88
CA GLU A 116 -1.69 -13.26 -5.32
C GLU A 116 -1.94 -14.00 -6.63
N LYS A 117 -3.10 -14.64 -6.77
CA LYS A 117 -3.46 -15.42 -7.96
C LYS A 117 -3.68 -14.57 -9.20
N GLU A 118 -4.36 -13.42 -9.05
CA GLU A 118 -4.76 -12.53 -10.14
C GLU A 118 -3.79 -11.35 -10.32
N SER A 119 -2.78 -11.21 -9.43
CA SER A 119 -1.82 -10.10 -9.41
C SER A 119 -2.50 -8.73 -9.31
N LEU A 120 -3.57 -8.62 -8.52
CA LEU A 120 -4.35 -7.39 -8.40
C LEU A 120 -3.54 -6.28 -7.73
N GLY A 121 -3.56 -5.10 -8.33
CA GLY A 121 -3.08 -3.87 -7.71
C GLY A 121 -4.04 -3.36 -6.61
N ARG A 122 -3.59 -2.34 -5.85
CA ARG A 122 -4.38 -1.77 -4.75
C ARG A 122 -5.75 -1.23 -5.19
N GLU A 123 -5.80 -0.54 -6.32
CA GLU A 123 -7.04 0.06 -6.83
C GLU A 123 -7.97 -1.00 -7.39
N GLU A 124 -7.46 -1.98 -8.13
CA GLU A 124 -8.23 -3.12 -8.64
C GLU A 124 -8.85 -3.94 -7.51
N LEU A 125 -8.09 -4.19 -6.45
CA LEU A 125 -8.59 -4.84 -5.24
C LEU A 125 -9.71 -4.00 -4.59
N ARG A 126 -9.53 -2.68 -4.50
CA ARG A 126 -10.55 -1.80 -3.91
C ARG A 126 -11.85 -1.85 -4.68
N ASP A 127 -11.78 -1.77 -6.00
CA ASP A 127 -12.95 -1.83 -6.87
C ASP A 127 -13.66 -3.20 -6.74
N ALA A 128 -12.90 -4.31 -6.77
CA ALA A 128 -13.45 -5.66 -6.60
C ALA A 128 -14.12 -5.87 -5.24
N VAL A 129 -13.53 -5.37 -4.15
CA VAL A 129 -14.13 -5.44 -2.80
C VAL A 129 -15.41 -4.58 -2.72
N GLN A 130 -15.46 -3.44 -3.39
CA GLN A 130 -16.66 -2.61 -3.41
C GLN A 130 -17.79 -3.25 -4.21
N GLU A 131 -17.48 -3.83 -5.35
CA GLU A 131 -18.43 -4.59 -6.17
C GLU A 131 -19.03 -5.77 -5.39
N SER A 132 -18.19 -6.54 -4.67
CA SER A 132 -18.66 -7.68 -3.86
C SER A 132 -19.63 -7.26 -2.75
N LYS A 133 -19.51 -6.02 -2.24
CA LYS A 133 -20.40 -5.45 -1.23
C LYS A 133 -21.68 -4.83 -1.82
N GLY A 134 -21.88 -4.91 -3.14
CA GLY A 134 -23.01 -4.28 -3.82
C GLY A 134 -23.01 -2.75 -3.74
N LYS A 135 -21.84 -2.16 -3.47
CA LYS A 135 -21.64 -0.71 -3.45
C LYS A 135 -20.77 -0.33 -4.65
N GLU A 136 -21.39 0.18 -5.69
CA GLU A 136 -20.63 0.87 -6.73
C GLU A 136 -19.85 2.04 -6.12
N ARG A 137 -18.55 2.10 -6.39
CA ARG A 137 -17.75 3.28 -6.04
C ARG A 137 -18.28 4.46 -6.86
N PRO A 138 -18.57 5.62 -6.22
CA PRO A 138 -18.87 6.81 -6.99
C PRO A 138 -17.68 7.08 -7.91
N LYS A 139 -17.91 7.01 -9.21
CA LYS A 139 -16.87 7.24 -10.23
C LYS A 139 -16.29 8.64 -9.99
N SER A 140 -14.96 8.78 -10.07
CA SER A 140 -14.34 10.09 -9.97
C SER A 140 -14.84 10.98 -11.13
N ALA A 141 -14.96 12.29 -10.90
CA ALA A 141 -15.41 13.21 -11.94
C ALA A 141 -14.69 13.03 -13.28
N PRO A 142 -13.33 12.86 -13.34
CA PRO A 142 -12.65 12.55 -14.59
C PRO A 142 -13.07 11.24 -15.25
N LYS A 143 -13.39 10.19 -14.48
CA LYS A 143 -13.83 8.90 -15.04
C LYS A 143 -15.24 8.98 -15.60
N LEU A 144 -16.16 9.68 -14.93
CA LEU A 144 -17.51 9.93 -15.43
C LEU A 144 -17.48 10.71 -16.74
N MET A 145 -16.66 11.76 -16.80
CA MET A 145 -16.53 12.58 -18.02
C MET A 145 -15.87 11.83 -19.17
N ALA A 146 -14.92 10.94 -18.89
CA ALA A 146 -14.33 10.10 -19.92
C ALA A 146 -15.36 9.09 -20.50
N GLU A 147 -16.21 8.52 -19.67
CA GLU A 147 -17.30 7.64 -20.11
C GLU A 147 -18.34 8.43 -20.93
N GLU A 148 -18.73 9.63 -20.49
CA GLU A 148 -19.62 10.52 -21.20
C GLU A 148 -19.05 10.90 -22.60
N CYS A 149 -17.76 11.22 -22.70
CA CYS A 149 -17.09 11.44 -23.97
C CYS A 149 -17.20 10.23 -24.90
N LEU A 150 -17.02 9.01 -24.39
CA LEU A 150 -17.13 7.77 -25.17
C LEU A 150 -18.57 7.54 -25.67
N GLU A 151 -19.56 7.78 -24.82
CA GLU A 151 -20.99 7.65 -25.19
C GLU A 151 -21.37 8.64 -26.28
N LEU A 152 -20.96 9.91 -26.16
CA LEU A 152 -21.19 10.94 -27.15
C LEU A 152 -20.53 10.59 -28.51
N LEU A 153 -19.33 10.06 -28.52
CA LEU A 153 -18.66 9.58 -29.73
C LEU A 153 -19.42 8.41 -30.37
N GLN A 154 -19.95 7.47 -29.57
CA GLN A 154 -20.74 6.35 -30.09
C GLN A 154 -22.08 6.81 -30.71
N GLN A 155 -22.67 7.89 -30.17
CA GLN A 155 -23.88 8.51 -30.70
C GLN A 155 -23.63 9.38 -31.92
N GLY A 156 -22.36 9.61 -32.28
CA GLY A 156 -21.97 10.44 -33.43
C GLY A 156 -21.97 11.95 -33.15
N ASP A 157 -22.15 12.37 -31.89
CA ASP A 157 -22.10 13.79 -31.51
C ASP A 157 -20.65 14.21 -31.20
N ILE A 158 -19.89 14.42 -32.27
CA ILE A 158 -18.46 14.75 -32.21
C ILE A 158 -18.22 16.09 -31.51
N GLN A 159 -19.11 17.07 -31.66
CA GLN A 159 -18.91 18.39 -31.05
C GLN A 159 -19.09 18.33 -29.53
N ALA A 160 -20.13 17.68 -29.05
CA ALA A 160 -20.34 17.49 -27.62
C ALA A 160 -19.22 16.66 -26.97
N ALA A 161 -18.71 15.66 -27.67
CA ALA A 161 -17.57 14.87 -27.19
C ALA A 161 -16.28 15.71 -27.08
N ILE A 162 -16.01 16.62 -27.99
CA ILE A 162 -14.88 17.56 -27.93
C ILE A 162 -15.01 18.50 -26.74
N ASP A 163 -16.19 19.06 -26.52
CA ASP A 163 -16.45 19.97 -25.40
C ASP A 163 -16.26 19.27 -24.04
N ALA A 164 -16.76 18.04 -23.88
CA ALA A 164 -16.55 17.23 -22.73
C ALA A 164 -15.07 16.88 -22.50
N LEU A 165 -14.31 16.60 -23.57
CA LEU A 165 -12.86 16.32 -23.50
C LEU A 165 -12.07 17.55 -23.04
N ILE A 166 -12.43 18.75 -23.48
CA ILE A 166 -11.79 20.00 -23.04
C ILE A 166 -11.95 20.19 -21.54
N VAL A 167 -13.16 19.93 -21.00
CA VAL A 167 -13.42 20.04 -19.55
C VAL A 167 -12.64 18.98 -18.78
N LEU A 168 -12.57 17.75 -19.31
CA LEU A 168 -11.79 16.66 -18.70
C LEU A 168 -10.29 17.02 -18.59
N ILE A 169 -9.72 17.60 -19.65
CA ILE A 169 -8.31 18.04 -19.66
C ILE A 169 -8.07 19.15 -18.63
N ALA A 170 -9.02 20.05 -18.44
CA ALA A 170 -8.93 21.12 -17.45
C ALA A 170 -9.00 20.61 -16.01
N LEU A 171 -9.68 19.49 -15.76
CA LEU A 171 -9.80 18.84 -14.44
C LEU A 171 -8.57 18.01 -14.02
N ILE A 172 -7.74 17.61 -14.99
CA ILE A 172 -6.56 16.77 -14.75
C ILE A 172 -5.27 17.61 -14.58
N ARG A 173 -5.31 18.91 -14.88
CA ARG A 173 -4.21 19.85 -14.67
C ARG A 173 -4.16 20.39 -13.26
#